data_0451aae919323442726a98084c93dcd8
#
_entry.id   0451aae919323442726a98084c93dcd8
#
_cell.length_a   1.000
_cell.length_b   1.000
_cell.length_c   1.000
_cell.angle_alpha   90.00
_cell.angle_beta   90.00
_cell.angle_gamma   90.00
#
_symmetry.space_group_name_H-M   'P 1'
#
loop_
_entity.id
_entity.type
_entity.pdbx_description
1 polymer ?
#
loop_
_entity_poly.entity_id
_entity_poly.type
_entity_poly.pdbx_seq_one_letter_code
_entity_poly.pdbx_strand_id
1 'polypeptide(L)'
;RLVLPLDWDRKIGYFNADPNVIGKIEQAYDEAGNWCPERLPYNSWTDEVLRAAPIHNHEVSVRGGTEKLKMLASATYFGQDGIVKGQDYRRYSVRVNFDWTLNRFVKVGGSTSFSHVDRNNGSNLYSDVKNVYPLADIYDTDGRLITSRPGNDPQLWNPVLELDNYEERR
;
A
#
# COMPACT_ATOMS: atom_id res chain seq x y z
N ARG A 1 -10.00 19.25 -29.31
CA ARG A 1 -11.40 19.00 -28.97
C ARG A 1 -11.47 17.55 -28.59
N LEU A 2 -11.41 17.25 -27.29
CA LEU A 2 -11.81 15.92 -26.79
C LEU A 2 -13.30 15.83 -27.18
N VAL A 3 -13.58 15.09 -28.24
CA VAL A 3 -14.93 14.62 -28.49
C VAL A 3 -15.22 13.71 -27.33
N LEU A 4 -16.08 14.12 -26.43
CA LEU A 4 -16.51 13.26 -25.36
C LEU A 4 -17.08 12.02 -25.96
N PRO A 5 -16.66 10.89 -25.46
CA PRO A 5 -17.18 9.61 -25.85
C PRO A 5 -18.66 9.42 -25.47
N LEU A 6 -19.33 10.42 -24.88
CA LEU A 6 -20.67 10.27 -24.34
C LEU A 6 -21.66 9.70 -25.37
N ASP A 7 -21.62 10.20 -26.59
CA ASP A 7 -22.52 9.67 -27.64
C ASP A 7 -22.07 8.29 -28.11
N TRP A 8 -20.77 8.04 -28.08
CA TRP A 8 -20.20 6.77 -28.45
C TRP A 8 -20.42 5.75 -27.32
N ASP A 9 -20.17 6.15 -26.08
CA ASP A 9 -20.38 5.32 -24.89
C ASP A 9 -21.86 5.00 -24.67
N ARG A 10 -22.76 5.96 -24.88
CA ARG A 10 -24.21 5.70 -24.92
C ARG A 10 -24.56 4.72 -26.00
N LYS A 11 -23.93 4.81 -27.17
CA LYS A 11 -24.21 3.94 -28.30
C LYS A 11 -23.75 2.50 -28.08
N ILE A 12 -22.62 2.30 -27.40
CA ILE A 12 -22.10 0.97 -27.05
C ILE A 12 -22.60 0.44 -25.70
N GLY A 13 -23.26 1.30 -24.91
CA GLY A 13 -23.82 0.91 -23.62
C GLY A 13 -22.80 0.79 -22.47
N TYR A 14 -21.57 1.26 -22.65
CA TYR A 14 -20.50 1.11 -21.67
C TYR A 14 -20.80 1.79 -20.33
N PHE A 15 -21.44 2.97 -20.35
CA PHE A 15 -21.88 3.69 -19.15
C PHE A 15 -23.41 3.67 -18.94
N ASN A 16 -24.17 3.00 -19.78
CA ASN A 16 -25.63 2.99 -19.69
C ASN A 16 -26.20 2.40 -18.42
N ALA A 17 -25.35 1.85 -17.59
CA ALA A 17 -25.77 1.17 -16.40
C ALA A 17 -25.39 1.90 -15.10
N ASP A 18 -24.65 3.02 -15.18
CA ASP A 18 -24.39 3.88 -14.02
C ASP A 18 -24.88 5.31 -14.26
N PRO A 19 -26.14 5.60 -13.88
CA PRO A 19 -26.74 6.93 -14.01
C PRO A 19 -25.93 8.02 -13.30
N ASN A 20 -25.21 7.68 -12.25
CA ASN A 20 -24.40 8.64 -11.49
C ASN A 20 -23.20 9.14 -12.29
N VAL A 21 -22.53 8.24 -13.02
CA VAL A 21 -21.40 8.62 -13.87
C VAL A 21 -21.88 9.52 -15.02
N ILE A 22 -22.98 9.18 -15.65
CA ILE A 22 -23.58 9.99 -16.73
C ILE A 22 -23.96 11.36 -16.18
N GLY A 23 -24.63 11.46 -15.04
CA GLY A 23 -24.99 12.71 -14.41
C GLY A 23 -23.81 13.61 -14.09
N LYS A 24 -22.70 13.04 -13.63
CA LYS A 24 -21.44 13.78 -13.40
C LYS A 24 -20.86 14.34 -14.69
N ILE A 25 -20.88 13.58 -15.76
CA ILE A 25 -20.39 14.04 -17.05
C ILE A 25 -21.30 15.15 -17.61
N GLU A 26 -22.61 15.03 -17.44
CA GLU A 26 -23.57 16.06 -17.86
C GLU A 26 -23.38 17.37 -17.08
N GLN A 27 -23.02 17.33 -15.81
CA GLN A 27 -22.71 18.51 -14.98
C GLN A 27 -21.45 19.25 -15.45
N ALA A 28 -20.59 18.61 -16.21
CA ALA A 28 -19.38 19.21 -16.74
C ALA A 28 -19.64 20.07 -18.01
N TYR A 29 -20.86 20.18 -18.46
CA TYR A 29 -21.24 21.13 -19.48
C TYR A 29 -21.80 22.42 -18.88
N ASP A 30 -21.44 23.56 -19.45
CA ASP A 30 -22.06 24.83 -19.10
C ASP A 30 -23.44 25.00 -19.80
N GLU A 31 -24.15 26.07 -19.43
CA GLU A 31 -25.46 26.38 -20.03
C GLU A 31 -25.40 26.60 -21.56
N ALA A 32 -24.24 26.96 -22.09
CA ALA A 32 -24.01 27.15 -23.54
C ALA A 32 -23.58 25.81 -24.21
N GLY A 33 -23.49 24.70 -23.47
CA GLY A 33 -23.09 23.42 -23.99
C GLY A 33 -21.59 23.27 -24.21
N ASN A 34 -20.75 24.13 -23.60
CA ASN A 34 -19.30 23.97 -23.64
C ASN A 34 -18.83 23.01 -22.54
N TRP A 35 -17.81 22.25 -22.87
CA TRP A 35 -17.18 21.34 -21.95
C TRP A 35 -16.28 22.06 -20.94
N CYS A 36 -16.54 21.90 -19.65
CA CYS A 36 -15.83 22.47 -18.52
C CYS A 36 -15.27 21.35 -17.64
N PRO A 37 -14.09 20.80 -17.96
CA PRO A 37 -13.53 19.64 -17.24
C PRO A 37 -13.28 19.91 -15.76
N GLU A 38 -13.11 21.17 -15.35
CA GLU A 38 -12.94 21.61 -13.97
C GLU A 38 -14.18 21.39 -13.08
N ARG A 39 -15.33 21.14 -13.69
CA ARG A 39 -16.58 20.83 -13.00
C ARG A 39 -16.77 19.33 -12.75
N LEU A 40 -15.92 18.48 -13.31
CA LEU A 40 -15.99 17.06 -13.08
C LEU A 40 -15.58 16.73 -11.65
N PRO A 41 -16.46 16.12 -10.84
CA PRO A 41 -16.04 15.51 -9.60
C PRO A 41 -15.19 14.29 -9.92
N TYR A 42 -13.96 14.29 -9.43
CA TYR A 42 -13.02 13.24 -9.69
C TYR A 42 -12.57 12.63 -8.36
N ASN A 43 -12.59 11.33 -8.26
CA ASN A 43 -12.17 10.59 -7.10
C ASN A 43 -10.77 10.02 -7.30
N SER A 44 -9.86 10.31 -6.37
CA SER A 44 -8.51 9.76 -6.38
C SER A 44 -8.49 8.40 -5.68
N TRP A 45 -8.77 7.34 -6.40
CA TRP A 45 -8.69 5.97 -5.90
C TRP A 45 -7.30 5.61 -5.36
N THR A 46 -6.26 6.23 -5.93
CA THR A 46 -4.88 6.01 -5.50
C THR A 46 -4.62 6.55 -4.10
N ASP A 47 -5.23 7.68 -3.72
CA ASP A 47 -5.04 8.28 -2.40
C ASP A 47 -5.68 7.43 -1.30
N GLU A 48 -6.71 6.67 -1.63
CA GLU A 48 -7.34 5.74 -0.69
C GLU A 48 -6.45 4.55 -0.35
N VAL A 49 -5.65 4.08 -1.27
CA VAL A 49 -4.82 2.87 -1.08
C VAL A 49 -3.36 3.18 -0.81
N LEU A 50 -2.91 4.41 -1.08
CA LEU A 50 -1.54 4.83 -0.82
C LEU A 50 -1.41 5.57 0.51
N ARG A 51 -0.22 5.50 1.09
CA ARG A 51 0.16 6.23 2.30
C ARG A 51 1.63 6.64 2.28
N ALA A 52 1.99 7.62 3.10
CA ALA A 52 3.38 7.83 3.45
C ALA A 52 3.91 6.60 4.19
N ALA A 53 5.03 6.07 3.74
CA ALA A 53 5.59 4.82 4.21
C ALA A 53 6.90 5.08 4.98
N PRO A 54 6.86 5.17 6.32
CA PRO A 54 8.06 5.38 7.12
C PRO A 54 8.95 4.13 7.13
N ILE A 55 10.26 4.36 7.22
CA ILE A 55 11.27 3.33 7.42
C ILE A 55 11.96 3.61 8.75
N HIS A 56 12.06 2.60 9.60
CA HIS A 56 12.72 2.67 10.89
C HIS A 56 13.85 1.64 10.96
N ASN A 57 15.01 2.08 11.39
CA ASN A 57 16.14 1.19 11.66
C ASN A 57 16.74 1.55 13.02
N HIS A 58 16.71 0.61 13.95
CA HIS A 58 17.25 0.77 15.29
C HIS A 58 18.29 -0.33 15.53
N GLU A 59 19.47 0.07 15.92
CA GLU A 59 20.54 -0.85 16.27
C GLU A 59 21.10 -0.51 17.66
N VAL A 60 21.24 -1.56 18.46
CA VAL A 60 21.93 -1.48 19.74
C VAL A 60 23.05 -2.50 19.73
N SER A 61 24.24 -2.07 20.10
CA SER A 61 25.39 -2.97 20.22
C SER A 61 26.11 -2.75 21.55
N VAL A 62 26.56 -3.85 22.12
CA VAL A 62 27.37 -3.87 23.33
C VAL A 62 28.63 -4.68 23.03
N ARG A 63 29.75 -4.13 23.40
CA ARG A 63 31.04 -4.81 23.31
C ARG A 63 31.76 -4.70 24.64
N GLY A 64 32.43 -5.76 25.01
CA GLY A 64 33.20 -5.81 26.24
C GLY A 64 34.17 -6.99 26.23
N GLY A 65 34.94 -7.08 27.23
CA GLY A 65 35.82 -8.22 27.39
C GLY A 65 37.02 -7.92 28.27
N THR A 66 37.89 -8.90 28.33
CA THR A 66 39.18 -8.91 28.99
C THR A 66 40.28 -9.14 27.96
N GLU A 67 41.53 -9.20 28.39
CA GLU A 67 42.63 -9.58 27.50
C GLU A 67 42.46 -10.96 26.87
N LYS A 68 41.74 -11.86 27.56
CA LYS A 68 41.53 -13.24 27.10
C LYS A 68 40.19 -13.47 26.42
N LEU A 69 39.19 -12.67 26.71
CA LEU A 69 37.85 -12.84 26.15
C LEU A 69 37.36 -11.51 25.61
N LYS A 70 36.97 -11.48 24.34
CA LYS A 70 36.30 -10.34 23.70
C LYS A 70 34.95 -10.77 23.24
N MET A 71 33.96 -9.94 23.46
CA MET A 71 32.56 -10.20 23.05
C MET A 71 31.95 -8.95 22.42
N LEU A 72 31.15 -9.20 21.40
CA LEU A 72 30.28 -8.20 20.77
C LEU A 72 28.89 -8.83 20.62
N ALA A 73 27.89 -8.17 21.17
CA ALA A 73 26.51 -8.50 20.91
C ALA A 73 25.80 -7.29 20.27
N SER A 74 25.02 -7.53 19.24
CA SER A 74 24.19 -6.50 18.62
C SER A 74 22.77 -7.01 18.37
N ALA A 75 21.81 -6.11 18.50
CA ALA A 75 20.43 -6.35 18.17
C ALA A 75 19.97 -5.23 17.21
N THR A 76 19.31 -5.61 16.13
CA THR A 76 18.80 -4.68 15.12
C THR A 76 17.32 -4.92 14.91
N TYR A 77 16.55 -3.85 14.93
CA TYR A 77 15.17 -3.81 14.47
C TYR A 77 15.09 -2.97 13.20
N PHE A 78 14.56 -3.55 12.14
CA PHE A 78 14.25 -2.87 10.91
C PHE A 78 12.74 -2.99 10.64
N GLY A 79 12.07 -1.86 10.49
CA GLY A 79 10.66 -1.76 10.14
C GLY A 79 10.49 -0.89 8.91
N GLN A 80 9.74 -1.37 7.94
CA GLN A 80 9.38 -0.64 6.75
C GLN A 80 7.89 -0.85 6.47
N ASP A 81 7.13 0.23 6.47
CA ASP A 81 5.77 0.21 5.98
C ASP A 81 5.76 0.29 4.44
N GLY A 82 4.79 -0.38 3.82
CA GLY A 82 4.60 -0.28 2.38
C GLY A 82 3.86 0.99 2.00
N ILE A 83 4.17 1.53 0.83
CA ILE A 83 3.45 2.65 0.21
C ILE A 83 1.98 2.27 -0.02
N VAL A 84 1.71 1.03 -0.37
CA VAL A 84 0.35 0.48 -0.42
C VAL A 84 -0.05 0.08 0.99
N LYS A 85 -1.21 0.54 1.44
CA LYS A 85 -1.78 0.16 2.74
C LYS A 85 -1.90 -1.36 2.84
N GLY A 86 -1.76 -1.92 4.04
CA GLY A 86 -1.79 -3.37 4.24
C GLY A 86 -0.47 -4.09 3.94
N GLN A 87 0.55 -3.41 3.43
CA GLN A 87 1.89 -3.98 3.22
C GLN A 87 2.83 -3.49 4.31
N ASP A 88 3.59 -4.41 4.90
CA ASP A 88 4.64 -4.08 5.86
C ASP A 88 5.73 -5.17 5.92
N TYR A 89 6.90 -4.75 6.34
CA TYR A 89 8.06 -5.60 6.53
C TYR A 89 8.74 -5.27 7.84
N ARG A 90 8.97 -6.27 8.69
CA ARG A 90 9.68 -6.13 9.95
C ARG A 90 10.73 -7.22 10.07
N ARG A 91 11.91 -6.81 10.47
CA ARG A 91 13.03 -7.73 10.69
C ARG A 91 13.68 -7.47 12.03
N TYR A 92 13.80 -8.51 12.82
CA TYR A 92 14.51 -8.55 14.09
C TYR A 92 15.76 -9.38 13.87
N SER A 93 16.93 -8.85 14.22
CA SER A 93 18.18 -9.59 14.09
C SER A 93 19.01 -9.46 15.36
N VAL A 94 19.62 -10.55 15.76
CA VAL A 94 20.58 -10.59 16.88
C VAL A 94 21.85 -11.23 16.37
N ARG A 95 22.98 -10.64 16.70
CA ARG A 95 24.30 -11.18 16.38
C ARG A 95 25.17 -11.19 17.62
N VAL A 96 25.88 -12.29 17.84
CA VAL A 96 26.87 -12.44 18.91
C VAL A 96 28.16 -12.93 18.30
N ASN A 97 29.24 -12.24 18.59
CA ASN A 97 30.59 -12.61 18.24
C ASN A 97 31.40 -12.75 19.51
N PHE A 98 32.25 -13.73 19.59
CA PHE A 98 33.21 -13.87 20.70
C PHE A 98 34.54 -14.40 20.20
N ASP A 99 35.60 -13.96 20.85
CA ASP A 99 36.96 -14.44 20.70
C ASP A 99 37.53 -14.74 22.09
N TRP A 100 37.95 -15.98 22.30
CA TRP A 100 38.47 -16.45 23.57
C TRP A 100 39.86 -17.07 23.42
N THR A 101 40.84 -16.48 24.07
CA THR A 101 42.19 -17.01 24.16
C THR A 101 42.29 -17.84 25.41
N LEU A 102 42.16 -19.17 25.26
CA LEU A 102 42.23 -20.13 26.36
C LEU A 102 43.64 -20.16 26.95
N ASN A 103 44.64 -20.28 26.11
CA ASN A 103 46.05 -20.25 26.48
C ASN A 103 46.88 -19.74 25.29
N ARG A 104 48.23 -19.76 25.40
CA ARG A 104 49.15 -19.29 24.35
C ARG A 104 49.04 -20.08 23.04
N PHE A 105 48.45 -21.27 23.07
CA PHE A 105 48.36 -22.16 21.93
C PHE A 105 46.95 -22.28 21.34
N VAL A 106 45.92 -22.00 22.14
CA VAL A 106 44.54 -22.26 21.81
C VAL A 106 43.72 -20.96 21.87
N LYS A 107 43.14 -20.58 20.71
CA LYS A 107 42.15 -19.52 20.59
C LYS A 107 40.88 -20.11 19.99
N VAL A 108 39.75 -19.75 20.54
CA VAL A 108 38.41 -20.13 20.06
C VAL A 108 37.63 -18.89 19.79
N GLY A 109 37.08 -18.78 18.56
CA GLY A 109 36.22 -17.69 18.15
C GLY A 109 34.95 -18.21 17.51
N GLY A 110 33.89 -17.48 17.66
CA GLY A 110 32.62 -17.83 17.08
C GLY A 110 31.79 -16.60 16.73
N SER A 111 30.98 -16.75 15.69
CA SER A 111 29.98 -15.77 15.30
C SER A 111 28.67 -16.51 15.06
N THR A 112 27.62 -16.04 15.72
CA THR A 112 26.28 -16.55 15.50
C THR A 112 25.33 -15.38 15.24
N SER A 113 24.37 -15.58 14.33
CA SER A 113 23.33 -14.61 14.06
C SER A 113 22.00 -15.31 13.92
N PHE A 114 20.98 -14.68 14.47
CA PHE A 114 19.59 -15.08 14.32
C PHE A 114 18.82 -13.91 13.70
N SER A 115 17.92 -14.20 12.77
CA SER A 115 17.04 -13.20 12.16
C SER A 115 15.64 -13.77 12.04
N HIS A 116 14.68 -12.96 12.47
CA HIS A 116 13.26 -13.23 12.30
C HIS A 116 12.68 -12.15 11.38
N VAL A 117 11.91 -12.57 10.39
CA VAL A 117 11.25 -11.68 9.44
C VAL A 117 9.76 -11.91 9.49
N ASP A 118 9.04 -10.83 9.75
CA ASP A 118 7.60 -10.75 9.56
C ASP A 118 7.33 -9.88 8.33
N ARG A 119 6.61 -10.42 7.38
CA ARG A 119 6.35 -9.75 6.10
C ARG A 119 4.90 -9.94 5.71
N ASN A 120 4.25 -8.82 5.52
CA ASN A 120 2.93 -8.76 4.96
C ASN A 120 2.98 -8.19 3.53
N ASN A 121 2.61 -8.99 2.56
CA ASN A 121 2.66 -8.57 1.17
C ASN A 121 1.41 -7.80 0.73
N GLY A 122 0.33 -7.87 1.53
CA GLY A 122 -0.94 -7.29 1.12
C GLY A 122 -1.45 -7.83 -0.22
N SER A 123 -2.46 -7.16 -0.73
CA SER A 123 -3.02 -7.38 -2.06
C SER A 123 -2.38 -6.44 -3.10
N ASN A 124 -2.51 -6.74 -4.38
CA ASN A 124 -1.98 -5.89 -5.46
C ASN A 124 -2.90 -4.70 -5.77
N LEU A 125 -3.39 -4.05 -4.72
CA LEU A 125 -4.38 -2.98 -4.78
C LEU A 125 -3.97 -1.82 -5.69
N TYR A 126 -2.68 -1.53 -5.79
CA TYR A 126 -2.20 -0.46 -6.66
C TYR A 126 -2.48 -0.72 -8.15
N SER A 127 -2.40 -1.97 -8.58
CA SER A 127 -2.77 -2.34 -9.95
C SER A 127 -4.27 -2.21 -10.15
N ASP A 128 -5.05 -2.60 -9.15
CA ASP A 128 -6.50 -2.64 -9.25
C ASP A 128 -7.09 -1.22 -9.31
N VAL A 129 -6.61 -0.31 -8.44
CA VAL A 129 -7.10 1.08 -8.44
C VAL A 129 -6.76 1.86 -9.70
N LYS A 130 -5.70 1.49 -10.43
CA LYS A 130 -5.39 2.11 -11.72
C LYS A 130 -6.41 1.82 -12.81
N ASN A 131 -7.11 0.71 -12.69
CA ASN A 131 -8.09 0.26 -13.65
C ASN A 131 -9.49 0.76 -13.30
N VAL A 132 -9.67 1.34 -12.11
CA VAL A 132 -10.96 1.88 -11.70
C VAL A 132 -11.19 3.23 -12.35
N TYR A 133 -12.43 3.44 -12.75
CA TYR A 133 -12.86 4.67 -13.39
C TYR A 133 -12.88 5.85 -12.41
N PRO A 134 -12.20 6.99 -12.69
CA PRO A 134 -12.05 8.08 -11.72
C PRO A 134 -13.35 8.79 -11.33
N LEU A 135 -14.39 8.69 -12.13
CA LEU A 135 -15.70 9.29 -11.84
C LEU A 135 -16.60 8.37 -11.01
N ALA A 136 -16.20 7.12 -10.82
CA ALA A 136 -16.92 6.21 -9.94
C ALA A 136 -16.76 6.63 -8.48
N ASP A 137 -17.84 6.54 -7.70
CA ASP A 137 -17.81 6.86 -6.29
C ASP A 137 -17.19 5.73 -5.48
N ILE A 138 -16.38 6.10 -4.50
CA ILE A 138 -15.76 5.19 -3.53
C ILE A 138 -16.73 4.91 -2.39
N TYR A 139 -17.43 5.96 -1.97
CA TYR A 139 -18.37 5.95 -0.86
C TYR A 139 -19.77 6.34 -1.34
N ASP A 140 -20.77 5.80 -0.69
CA ASP A 140 -22.17 6.22 -0.87
C ASP A 140 -22.47 7.57 -0.17
N THR A 141 -23.70 8.05 -0.30
CA THR A 141 -24.16 9.29 0.33
C THR A 141 -24.13 9.25 1.86
N ASP A 142 -24.11 8.06 2.45
CA ASP A 142 -24.05 7.83 3.90
C ASP A 142 -22.59 7.67 4.37
N GLY A 143 -21.61 7.79 3.47
CA GLY A 143 -20.19 7.63 3.77
C GLY A 143 -19.72 6.18 3.92
N ARG A 144 -20.51 5.21 3.45
CA ARG A 144 -20.14 3.80 3.46
C ARG A 144 -19.46 3.43 2.14
N LEU A 145 -18.53 2.49 2.21
CA LEU A 145 -17.91 1.94 1.01
C LEU A 145 -18.96 1.32 0.09
N ILE A 146 -18.93 1.73 -1.17
CA ILE A 146 -19.77 1.13 -2.19
C ILE A 146 -19.28 -0.27 -2.49
N THR A 147 -20.13 -1.25 -2.22
CA THR A 147 -19.83 -2.67 -2.48
C THR A 147 -20.08 -3.07 -3.93
N SER A 148 -20.89 -2.29 -4.64
CA SER A 148 -21.17 -2.50 -6.06
C SER A 148 -19.95 -2.15 -6.93
N ARG A 149 -19.97 -2.66 -8.14
CA ARG A 149 -18.89 -2.48 -9.11
C ARG A 149 -18.72 -1.00 -9.50
N PRO A 150 -17.54 -0.41 -9.33
CA PRO A 150 -17.32 0.97 -9.73
C PRO A 150 -17.61 1.17 -11.21
N GLY A 151 -18.44 2.16 -11.54
CA GLY A 151 -18.83 2.44 -12.92
C GLY A 151 -19.62 1.31 -13.59
N ASN A 152 -20.18 0.40 -12.78
CA ASN A 152 -20.95 -0.77 -13.21
C ASN A 152 -20.17 -1.76 -14.14
N ASP A 153 -18.85 -1.71 -14.09
CA ASP A 153 -18.00 -2.66 -14.81
C ASP A 153 -18.07 -4.04 -14.14
N PRO A 154 -18.50 -5.10 -14.86
CA PRO A 154 -18.63 -6.42 -14.29
C PRO A 154 -17.29 -7.08 -13.88
N GLN A 155 -16.18 -6.54 -14.31
CA GLN A 155 -14.84 -7.05 -14.02
C GLN A 155 -14.15 -6.32 -12.87
N LEU A 156 -14.67 -5.16 -12.44
CA LEU A 156 -14.09 -4.35 -11.39
C LEU A 156 -14.85 -4.51 -10.07
N TRP A 157 -14.13 -4.80 -9.03
CA TRP A 157 -14.60 -4.70 -7.64
C TRP A 157 -14.05 -3.43 -7.02
N ASN A 158 -14.71 -2.92 -5.97
CA ASN A 158 -14.15 -1.81 -5.22
C ASN A 158 -12.87 -2.28 -4.49
N PRO A 159 -11.68 -1.86 -4.92
CA PRO A 159 -10.43 -2.34 -4.33
C PRO A 159 -10.25 -1.89 -2.88
N VAL A 160 -10.93 -0.82 -2.44
CA VAL A 160 -10.87 -0.34 -1.07
C VAL A 160 -11.53 -1.32 -0.10
N LEU A 161 -12.53 -2.08 -0.55
CA LEU A 161 -13.13 -3.15 0.26
C LEU A 161 -12.13 -4.25 0.63
N GLU A 162 -11.14 -4.47 -0.21
CA GLU A 162 -10.12 -5.46 0.06
C GLU A 162 -9.19 -5.02 1.19
N LEU A 163 -8.93 -3.71 1.32
CA LEU A 163 -8.23 -3.14 2.47
C LEU A 163 -9.00 -3.34 3.77
N ASP A 164 -10.27 -3.03 3.76
CA ASP A 164 -11.15 -3.12 4.93
C ASP A 164 -11.20 -4.58 5.44
N ASN A 165 -11.44 -5.52 4.54
CA ASN A 165 -11.41 -6.95 4.84
C ASN A 165 -10.06 -7.46 5.32
N TYR A 166 -8.96 -6.79 4.94
CA TYR A 166 -7.63 -7.17 5.33
C TYR A 166 -7.28 -6.68 6.73
N GLU A 167 -7.74 -5.48 7.10
CA GLU A 167 -7.57 -4.93 8.45
C GLU A 167 -8.40 -5.68 9.48
N GLU A 168 -9.60 -6.13 9.14
CA GLU A 168 -10.45 -6.95 10.03
C GLU A 168 -9.88 -8.35 10.34
N ARG A 169 -8.99 -8.88 9.51
CA ARG A 169 -8.37 -10.21 9.71
C ARG A 169 -7.09 -10.19 10.54
N ARG A 170 -6.63 -9.03 10.98
CA ARG A 170 -5.48 -8.82 11.85
C ARG A 170 -5.85 -8.79 13.32
#